data_140377bd954adabf0bd845d11ca024a0
#
_entry.id   140377bd954adabf0bd845d11ca024a0
#
_cell.length_a   1.000
_cell.length_b   1.000
_cell.length_c   1.000
_cell.angle_alpha   90.00
_cell.angle_beta   90.00
_cell.angle_gamma   90.00
#
_symmetry.space_group_name_H-M   'P 1'
#
loop_
_entity.id
_entity.type
_entity.pdbx_description
1 polymer ?
#
loop_
_entity_poly.entity_id
_entity_poly.type
_entity_poly.pdbx_seq_one_letter_code
_entity_poly.pdbx_strand_id
1 'polypeptide(L)'
;LRLGGSVFCVAEATSSAKKGETLEDTARSLACYADVLVLRHPESGAAKRAAVASRKPTLNAGDGVGEHPTQALLDVYTLCREMCGGIPSGGVREALAGKTVCLVGDLKHGRTVHSLAKLLSKFDVALIYVAPTGLEMPSVVTDVVRGGTATQRSVDTLASVVAECDALYVTRVQRERFESQALYERTKGSYVVDAALMRTAKATCAILHPLPRVDEVATDVDALPNAAYFRQMEHGLYARMALLDLVLGRPSMPVSYTHLRAHETKANLVCRLLLE
;
A
#
# COMPACT_ATOMS: atom_id res chain seq x y z
N LEU A 1 -15.24 -13.63 4.60
CA LEU A 1 -15.57 -15.04 4.40
C LEU A 1 -14.49 -15.98 4.97
N ARG A 2 -13.18 -15.78 4.69
CA ARG A 2 -12.10 -16.62 5.22
C ARG A 2 -11.96 -16.57 6.75
N LEU A 3 -12.42 -15.51 7.39
CA LEU A 3 -12.49 -15.37 8.86
C LEU A 3 -13.86 -15.82 9.43
N GLY A 4 -14.71 -16.43 8.63
CA GLY A 4 -16.04 -16.89 9.05
C GLY A 4 -17.11 -15.82 9.14
N GLY A 5 -16.80 -14.57 8.75
CA GLY A 5 -17.77 -13.47 8.73
C GLY A 5 -18.65 -13.46 7.48
N SER A 6 -19.75 -12.72 7.55
CA SER A 6 -20.64 -12.41 6.43
C SER A 6 -20.36 -11.00 5.91
N VAL A 7 -20.55 -10.78 4.61
CA VAL A 7 -20.29 -9.49 3.97
C VAL A 7 -21.50 -9.09 3.13
N PHE A 8 -21.93 -7.84 3.24
CA PHE A 8 -22.80 -7.21 2.26
C PHE A 8 -22.13 -5.94 1.70
N CYS A 9 -22.39 -5.63 0.45
CA CYS A 9 -21.80 -4.50 -0.26
C CYS A 9 -22.89 -3.48 -0.61
N VAL A 10 -22.59 -2.21 -0.41
CA VAL A 10 -23.44 -1.09 -0.82
C VAL A 10 -22.62 -0.20 -1.75
N ALA A 11 -23.09 -0.03 -2.98
CA ALA A 11 -22.48 0.89 -3.93
C ALA A 11 -23.28 2.19 -3.97
N GLU A 12 -22.58 3.34 -3.94
CA GLU A 12 -23.18 4.67 -3.98
C GLU A 12 -24.19 4.81 -5.14
N ALA A 13 -23.83 4.28 -6.30
CA ALA A 13 -24.64 4.31 -7.52
C ALA A 13 -26.03 3.63 -7.36
N THR A 14 -26.20 2.73 -6.41
CA THR A 14 -27.44 1.99 -6.15
C THR A 14 -28.02 2.23 -4.77
N SER A 15 -27.43 3.15 -4.00
CA SER A 15 -27.84 3.46 -2.62
C SER A 15 -28.72 4.69 -2.54
N SER A 16 -29.23 4.96 -1.33
CA SER A 16 -29.99 6.18 -0.99
C SER A 16 -29.18 7.47 -1.11
N ALA A 17 -27.86 7.39 -1.25
CA ALA A 17 -27.01 8.56 -1.52
C ALA A 17 -27.48 9.34 -2.76
N LYS A 18 -27.99 8.66 -3.80
CA LYS A 18 -28.64 9.31 -4.95
C LYS A 18 -29.85 10.18 -4.61
N LYS A 19 -30.46 9.95 -3.46
CA LYS A 19 -31.61 10.74 -2.98
C LYS A 19 -31.18 11.89 -2.07
N GLY A 20 -29.86 12.12 -1.89
CA GLY A 20 -29.30 13.15 -1.04
C GLY A 20 -29.03 12.72 0.40
N GLU A 21 -28.98 11.40 0.69
CA GLU A 21 -28.56 10.89 2.00
C GLU A 21 -27.08 11.27 2.25
N THR A 22 -26.81 11.73 3.46
CA THR A 22 -25.43 12.10 3.85
C THR A 22 -24.57 10.84 4.09
N LEU A 23 -23.24 10.98 3.95
CA LEU A 23 -22.31 9.92 4.31
C LEU A 23 -22.48 9.46 5.76
N GLU A 24 -22.71 10.42 6.67
CA GLU A 24 -22.89 10.19 8.08
C GLU A 24 -24.15 9.36 8.37
N ASP A 25 -25.25 9.63 7.68
CA ASP A 25 -26.49 8.88 7.85
C ASP A 25 -26.39 7.48 7.23
N THR A 26 -25.77 7.37 6.07
CA THR A 26 -25.44 6.06 5.48
C THR A 26 -24.57 5.23 6.44
N ALA A 27 -23.54 5.84 7.04
CA ALA A 27 -22.68 5.15 7.99
C ALA A 27 -23.40 4.70 9.25
N ARG A 28 -24.30 5.53 9.81
CA ARG A 28 -25.16 5.18 10.97
C ARG A 28 -26.10 4.03 10.63
N SER A 29 -26.75 4.08 9.47
CA SER A 29 -27.67 3.05 9.01
C SER A 29 -26.96 1.72 8.85
N LEU A 30 -25.81 1.69 8.16
CA LEU A 30 -25.02 0.48 7.97
C LEU A 30 -24.47 -0.10 9.28
N ALA A 31 -24.14 0.77 10.23
CA ALA A 31 -23.65 0.36 11.56
C ALA A 31 -24.69 -0.43 12.38
N CYS A 32 -25.98 -0.32 12.05
CA CYS A 32 -27.02 -1.13 12.67
C CYS A 32 -26.96 -2.61 12.24
N TYR A 33 -26.35 -2.89 11.10
CA TYR A 33 -26.30 -4.24 10.50
C TYR A 33 -24.90 -4.84 10.42
N ALA A 34 -23.85 -4.05 10.73
CA ALA A 34 -22.46 -4.47 10.60
C ALA A 34 -21.65 -4.23 11.89
N ASP A 35 -20.69 -5.10 12.17
CA ASP A 35 -19.74 -4.97 13.27
C ASP A 35 -18.54 -4.09 12.89
N VAL A 36 -18.22 -4.02 11.60
CA VAL A 36 -17.13 -3.23 11.03
C VAL A 36 -17.55 -2.67 9.66
N LEU A 37 -17.16 -1.44 9.39
CA LEU A 37 -17.34 -0.82 8.08
C LEU A 37 -16.02 -0.81 7.31
N VAL A 38 -16.07 -1.10 6.00
CA VAL A 38 -14.95 -0.92 5.08
C VAL A 38 -15.38 0.11 4.05
N LEU A 39 -14.78 1.30 4.09
CA LEU A 39 -15.20 2.43 3.26
C LEU A 39 -14.12 2.78 2.23
N ARG A 40 -14.51 2.82 0.95
CA ARG A 40 -13.78 3.49 -0.12
C ARG A 40 -14.63 4.65 -0.64
N HIS A 41 -14.09 5.86 -0.62
CA HIS A 41 -14.82 7.09 -0.94
C HIS A 41 -13.95 8.05 -1.78
N PRO A 42 -14.53 8.85 -2.69
CA PRO A 42 -13.76 9.83 -3.47
C PRO A 42 -13.27 11.02 -2.67
N GLU A 43 -13.90 11.34 -1.53
CA GLU A 43 -13.58 12.50 -0.70
C GLU A 43 -12.55 12.14 0.37
N SER A 44 -11.52 12.97 0.52
CA SER A 44 -10.51 12.83 1.58
C SER A 44 -11.14 13.07 2.96
N GLY A 45 -10.77 12.21 3.94
CA GLY A 45 -11.31 12.27 5.30
C GLY A 45 -12.69 11.60 5.50
N ALA A 46 -13.31 11.09 4.43
CA ALA A 46 -14.63 10.43 4.50
C ALA A 46 -14.64 9.24 5.47
N ALA A 47 -13.59 8.43 5.49
CA ALA A 47 -13.51 7.28 6.39
C ALA A 47 -13.50 7.71 7.87
N LYS A 48 -12.84 8.83 8.21
CA LYS A 48 -12.84 9.39 9.57
C LYS A 48 -14.24 9.89 9.96
N ARG A 49 -14.92 10.60 9.07
CA ARG A 49 -16.30 11.07 9.30
C ARG A 49 -17.26 9.90 9.51
N ALA A 50 -17.17 8.87 8.67
CA ALA A 50 -17.98 7.65 8.79
C ALA A 50 -17.71 6.93 10.13
N ALA A 51 -16.45 6.81 10.55
CA ALA A 51 -16.08 6.20 11.82
C ALA A 51 -16.68 6.93 13.02
N VAL A 52 -16.61 8.26 13.02
CA VAL A 52 -17.20 9.11 14.08
C VAL A 52 -18.73 8.97 14.11
N ALA A 53 -19.36 8.97 12.94
CA ALA A 53 -20.82 8.89 12.82
C ALA A 53 -21.37 7.51 13.22
N SER A 54 -20.75 6.45 12.73
CA SER A 54 -21.19 5.07 12.96
C SER A 54 -20.87 4.54 14.36
N ARG A 55 -19.85 5.09 15.03
CA ARG A 55 -19.28 4.55 16.28
C ARG A 55 -18.87 3.08 16.18
N LYS A 56 -18.59 2.60 14.96
CA LYS A 56 -18.09 1.24 14.69
C LYS A 56 -16.66 1.32 14.14
N PRO A 57 -15.85 0.29 14.33
CA PRO A 57 -14.59 0.18 13.65
C PRO A 57 -14.80 0.43 12.15
N THR A 58 -14.00 1.34 11.56
CA THR A 58 -14.11 1.68 10.15
C THR A 58 -12.74 1.61 9.51
N LEU A 59 -12.60 0.75 8.51
CA LEU A 59 -11.37 0.59 7.74
C LEU A 59 -11.40 1.48 6.51
N ASN A 60 -10.39 2.33 6.36
CA ASN A 60 -10.19 3.14 5.17
C ASN A 60 -9.61 2.30 4.03
N ALA A 61 -10.42 2.01 3.00
CA ALA A 61 -10.02 1.32 1.77
C ALA A 61 -9.58 2.29 0.65
N GLY A 62 -9.31 3.55 1.02
CA GLY A 62 -8.89 4.64 0.15
C GLY A 62 -9.90 5.77 0.06
N ASP A 63 -9.48 6.98 0.45
CA ASP A 63 -10.30 8.19 0.46
C ASP A 63 -9.73 9.26 -0.50
N GLY A 64 -10.20 9.24 -1.71
CA GLY A 64 -9.84 10.21 -2.76
C GLY A 64 -8.34 10.29 -3.03
N VAL A 65 -7.79 11.50 -2.94
CA VAL A 65 -6.35 11.79 -3.02
C VAL A 65 -5.66 11.69 -1.64
N GLY A 66 -6.41 11.38 -0.57
CA GLY A 66 -5.91 11.30 0.80
C GLY A 66 -4.99 10.10 1.03
N GLU A 67 -5.48 9.11 1.75
CA GLU A 67 -4.67 7.98 2.21
C GLU A 67 -5.19 6.64 1.69
N HIS A 68 -4.29 5.65 1.66
CA HIS A 68 -4.63 4.25 1.47
C HIS A 68 -3.90 3.39 2.52
N PRO A 69 -4.26 3.49 3.80
CA PRO A 69 -3.47 2.93 4.89
C PRO A 69 -3.33 1.41 4.79
N THR A 70 -4.38 0.69 4.37
CA THR A 70 -4.30 -0.78 4.23
C THR A 70 -3.35 -1.19 3.11
N GLN A 71 -3.12 -0.34 2.10
CA GLN A 71 -2.11 -0.58 1.08
C GLN A 71 -0.71 -0.41 1.68
N ALA A 72 -0.44 0.68 2.40
CA ALA A 72 0.86 0.89 3.03
C ALA A 72 1.24 -0.26 3.98
N LEU A 73 0.28 -0.78 4.75
CA LEU A 73 0.50 -1.92 5.64
C LEU A 73 0.89 -3.20 4.89
N LEU A 74 0.16 -3.54 3.83
CA LEU A 74 0.51 -4.72 3.03
C LEU A 74 1.83 -4.55 2.28
N ASP A 75 2.15 -3.32 1.87
CA ASP A 75 3.41 -3.00 1.18
C ASP A 75 4.60 -3.19 2.13
N VAL A 76 4.52 -2.68 3.36
CA VAL A 76 5.54 -2.92 4.40
C VAL A 76 5.67 -4.41 4.71
N TYR A 77 4.55 -5.14 4.87
CA TYR A 77 4.60 -6.58 5.05
C TYR A 77 5.29 -7.29 3.88
N THR A 78 5.00 -6.87 2.65
CA THR A 78 5.63 -7.43 1.45
C THR A 78 7.13 -7.12 1.43
N LEU A 79 7.53 -5.89 1.73
CA LEU A 79 8.94 -5.51 1.83
C LEU A 79 9.69 -6.42 2.81
N CYS A 80 9.16 -6.63 4.01
CA CYS A 80 9.77 -7.54 4.98
C CYS A 80 9.87 -8.98 4.46
N ARG A 81 8.83 -9.48 3.80
CA ARG A 81 8.81 -10.83 3.23
C ARG A 81 9.83 -11.03 2.13
N GLU A 82 9.92 -10.08 1.22
CA GLU A 82 10.79 -10.18 0.03
C GLU A 82 12.27 -9.91 0.36
N MET A 83 12.54 -8.95 1.25
CA MET A 83 13.91 -8.58 1.57
C MET A 83 14.56 -9.46 2.66
N CYS A 84 13.76 -10.06 3.55
CA CYS A 84 14.25 -10.82 4.70
C CYS A 84 13.72 -12.26 4.76
N GLY A 85 12.93 -12.72 3.78
CA GLY A 85 12.28 -14.03 3.80
C GLY A 85 11.16 -14.15 4.85
N GLY A 86 10.91 -13.12 5.64
CA GLY A 86 9.93 -13.07 6.71
C GLY A 86 10.10 -11.84 7.58
N ILE A 87 9.36 -11.80 8.70
CA ILE A 87 9.57 -10.79 9.73
C ILE A 87 10.53 -11.39 10.77
N PRO A 88 11.71 -10.80 10.98
CA PRO A 88 12.67 -11.27 11.98
C PRO A 88 12.12 -11.12 13.41
N SER A 89 12.82 -11.68 14.39
CA SER A 89 12.41 -11.64 15.81
C SER A 89 12.33 -10.22 16.39
N GLY A 90 13.15 -9.30 15.89
CA GLY A 90 13.11 -7.88 16.24
C GLY A 90 12.08 -7.05 15.45
N GLY A 91 11.18 -7.75 14.72
CA GLY A 91 10.04 -7.13 14.06
C GLY A 91 10.39 -6.40 12.77
N VAL A 92 9.47 -5.49 12.39
CA VAL A 92 9.59 -4.67 11.17
C VAL A 92 10.79 -3.74 11.22
N ARG A 93 11.13 -3.21 12.40
CA ARG A 93 12.29 -2.31 12.56
C ARG A 93 13.59 -2.98 12.16
N GLU A 94 13.80 -4.23 12.59
CA GLU A 94 14.97 -5.02 12.20
C GLU A 94 14.95 -5.34 10.70
N ALA A 95 13.78 -5.72 10.16
CA ALA A 95 13.63 -6.07 8.75
C ALA A 95 13.97 -4.90 7.80
N LEU A 96 13.63 -3.69 8.20
CA LEU A 96 13.77 -2.49 7.36
C LEU A 96 15.05 -1.70 7.64
N ALA A 97 15.76 -1.97 8.74
CA ALA A 97 16.93 -1.21 9.12
C ALA A 97 18.02 -1.19 8.04
N GLY A 98 18.43 0.01 7.63
CA GLY A 98 19.45 0.24 6.61
C GLY A 98 19.03 -0.17 5.19
N LYS A 99 17.76 -0.50 4.94
CA LYS A 99 17.27 -0.83 3.59
C LYS A 99 17.00 0.41 2.76
N THR A 100 17.19 0.28 1.45
CA THR A 100 16.94 1.33 0.47
C THR A 100 15.70 0.99 -0.36
N VAL A 101 14.66 1.82 -0.28
CA VAL A 101 13.42 1.67 -1.03
C VAL A 101 13.26 2.83 -2.02
N CYS A 102 13.19 2.50 -3.31
CA CYS A 102 12.99 3.49 -4.35
C CYS A 102 11.52 3.56 -4.76
N LEU A 103 10.92 4.75 -4.69
CA LEU A 103 9.56 5.03 -5.14
C LEU A 103 9.63 5.68 -6.53
N VAL A 104 8.99 5.03 -7.52
CA VAL A 104 9.16 5.37 -8.95
C VAL A 104 7.82 5.67 -9.61
N GLY A 105 7.75 6.71 -10.44
CA GLY A 105 6.61 7.05 -11.29
C GLY A 105 5.87 8.32 -10.89
N ASP A 106 4.53 8.31 -10.92
CA ASP A 106 3.72 9.47 -10.48
C ASP A 106 3.68 9.54 -8.96
N LEU A 107 4.63 10.28 -8.39
CA LEU A 107 4.70 10.47 -6.93
C LEU A 107 3.81 11.62 -6.45
N LYS A 108 3.34 12.50 -7.37
CA LYS A 108 2.49 13.64 -7.03
C LYS A 108 1.06 13.22 -6.71
N HIS A 109 0.49 12.32 -7.49
CA HIS A 109 -0.92 11.93 -7.38
C HIS A 109 -1.10 10.53 -6.77
N GLY A 110 -0.01 9.81 -6.56
CA GLY A 110 0.01 8.44 -6.07
C GLY A 110 -0.25 8.33 -4.57
N ARG A 111 -1.52 8.30 -4.11
CA ARG A 111 -1.83 8.12 -2.68
C ARG A 111 -1.18 6.89 -2.04
N THR A 112 -0.88 5.84 -2.82
CA THR A 112 -0.22 4.63 -2.33
C THR A 112 1.21 4.91 -1.92
N VAL A 113 1.97 5.66 -2.73
CA VAL A 113 3.34 6.07 -2.40
C VAL A 113 3.37 7.10 -1.26
N HIS A 114 2.34 7.96 -1.15
CA HIS A 114 2.23 8.90 -0.03
C HIS A 114 2.07 8.15 1.30
N SER A 115 1.10 7.22 1.37
CA SER A 115 0.85 6.44 2.58
C SER A 115 2.05 5.54 2.92
N LEU A 116 2.70 4.95 1.90
CA LEU A 116 3.89 4.12 2.10
C LEU A 116 5.07 4.95 2.62
N ALA A 117 5.38 6.09 2.02
CA ALA A 117 6.47 6.96 2.46
C ALA A 117 6.26 7.44 3.90
N LYS A 118 5.03 7.87 4.25
CA LYS A 118 4.68 8.27 5.61
C LYS A 118 4.81 7.12 6.62
N LEU A 119 4.46 5.89 6.24
CA LEU A 119 4.63 4.73 7.11
C LEU A 119 6.11 4.38 7.26
N LEU A 120 6.86 4.33 6.16
CA LEU A 120 8.29 4.04 6.15
C LEU A 120 9.12 5.11 6.90
N SER A 121 8.63 6.35 7.02
CA SER A 121 9.31 7.40 7.80
C SER A 121 9.55 7.04 9.27
N LYS A 122 8.81 6.06 9.80
CA LYS A 122 8.93 5.58 11.18
C LYS A 122 10.05 4.56 11.40
N PHE A 123 10.73 4.16 10.32
CA PHE A 123 11.78 3.15 10.31
C PHE A 123 13.09 3.71 9.77
N ASP A 124 14.21 3.08 10.11
CA ASP A 124 15.54 3.43 9.63
C ASP A 124 15.73 2.88 8.19
N VAL A 125 15.14 3.59 7.21
CA VAL A 125 15.23 3.27 5.78
C VAL A 125 15.72 4.47 4.98
N ALA A 126 16.35 4.22 3.84
CA ALA A 126 16.63 5.23 2.84
C ALA A 126 15.54 5.24 1.78
N LEU A 127 14.87 6.37 1.57
CA LEU A 127 13.89 6.58 0.53
C LEU A 127 14.51 7.33 -0.65
N ILE A 128 14.38 6.77 -1.84
CA ILE A 128 14.78 7.43 -3.09
C ILE A 128 13.52 7.71 -3.90
N TYR A 129 13.37 8.94 -4.35
CA TYR A 129 12.26 9.37 -5.20
C TYR A 129 12.74 9.53 -6.63
N VAL A 130 12.10 8.82 -7.55
CA VAL A 130 12.36 8.90 -8.99
C VAL A 130 11.05 9.22 -9.68
N ALA A 131 10.90 10.44 -10.17
CA ALA A 131 9.68 10.90 -10.79
C ALA A 131 9.96 11.78 -12.00
N PRO A 132 9.08 11.78 -13.02
CA PRO A 132 9.12 12.77 -14.08
C PRO A 132 8.96 14.18 -13.53
N THR A 133 9.55 15.16 -14.23
CA THR A 133 9.38 16.58 -13.91
C THR A 133 7.90 16.95 -13.82
N GLY A 134 7.50 17.56 -12.69
CA GLY A 134 6.12 17.92 -12.38
C GLY A 134 5.29 16.84 -11.69
N LEU A 135 5.85 15.63 -11.49
CA LEU A 135 5.23 14.52 -10.79
C LEU A 135 6.01 14.11 -9.52
N GLU A 136 6.83 15.01 -9.00
CA GLU A 136 7.66 14.79 -7.81
C GLU A 136 6.81 14.59 -6.56
N MET A 137 7.42 14.00 -5.54
CA MET A 137 6.78 13.80 -4.23
C MET A 137 6.39 15.16 -3.61
N PRO A 138 5.12 15.36 -3.22
CA PRO A 138 4.69 16.63 -2.63
C PRO A 138 5.40 16.94 -1.31
N SER A 139 5.65 18.23 -1.05
CA SER A 139 6.30 18.71 0.17
C SER A 139 5.58 18.26 1.44
N VAL A 140 4.24 18.21 1.42
CA VAL A 140 3.43 17.72 2.55
C VAL A 140 3.79 16.28 2.95
N VAL A 141 4.27 15.46 2.03
CA VAL A 141 4.73 14.09 2.31
C VAL A 141 6.19 14.11 2.74
N THR A 142 7.07 14.81 1.99
CA THR A 142 8.50 14.87 2.32
C THR A 142 8.76 15.53 3.67
N ASP A 143 7.92 16.46 4.11
CA ASP A 143 8.02 17.09 5.43
C ASP A 143 7.68 16.10 6.56
N VAL A 144 6.66 15.24 6.36
CA VAL A 144 6.37 14.15 7.29
C VAL A 144 7.53 13.16 7.36
N VAL A 145 8.11 12.79 6.22
CA VAL A 145 9.28 11.88 6.17
C VAL A 145 10.49 12.50 6.89
N ARG A 146 10.74 13.79 6.69
CA ARG A 146 11.83 14.52 7.35
C ARG A 146 11.70 14.57 8.87
N GLY A 147 10.47 14.54 9.40
CA GLY A 147 10.18 14.47 10.82
C GLY A 147 10.33 13.06 11.42
N GLY A 148 10.60 12.05 10.61
CA GLY A 148 10.78 10.66 11.05
C GLY A 148 12.25 10.24 11.16
N THR A 149 12.50 8.93 11.10
CA THR A 149 13.85 8.34 11.18
C THR A 149 14.41 7.99 9.80
N ALA A 150 13.57 7.95 8.74
CA ALA A 150 14.00 7.67 7.39
C ALA A 150 14.82 8.81 6.78
N THR A 151 15.84 8.47 5.99
CA THR A 151 16.50 9.43 5.10
C THR A 151 15.77 9.50 3.76
N GLN A 152 15.91 10.61 3.04
CA GLN A 152 15.24 10.75 1.73
C GLN A 152 16.04 11.64 0.76
N ARG A 153 15.98 11.30 -0.52
CA ARG A 153 16.54 12.09 -1.63
C ARG A 153 15.78 11.86 -2.93
N SER A 154 15.83 12.84 -3.81
CA SER A 154 15.29 12.71 -5.19
C SER A 154 16.44 12.54 -6.19
N VAL A 155 16.19 11.79 -7.25
CA VAL A 155 17.11 11.60 -8.37
C VAL A 155 16.34 11.58 -9.70
N ASP A 156 17.01 11.96 -10.78
CA ASP A 156 16.36 12.14 -12.08
C ASP A 156 16.16 10.84 -12.86
N THR A 157 17.00 9.81 -12.62
CA THR A 157 16.98 8.58 -13.40
C THR A 157 17.05 7.35 -12.52
N LEU A 158 16.21 6.36 -12.82
CA LEU A 158 16.17 5.09 -12.10
C LEU A 158 17.48 4.29 -12.30
N ALA A 159 18.04 4.34 -13.51
CA ALA A 159 19.28 3.60 -13.83
C ALA A 159 20.49 4.04 -12.96
N SER A 160 20.51 5.30 -12.48
CA SER A 160 21.61 5.80 -11.64
C SER A 160 21.60 5.23 -10.21
N VAL A 161 20.47 4.69 -9.75
CA VAL A 161 20.28 4.28 -8.34
C VAL A 161 19.82 2.85 -8.15
N VAL A 162 19.40 2.15 -9.22
CA VAL A 162 18.84 0.81 -9.12
C VAL A 162 19.79 -0.18 -8.44
N ALA A 163 21.10 -0.05 -8.65
CA ALA A 163 22.13 -0.91 -8.06
C ALA A 163 22.23 -0.82 -6.52
N GLU A 164 21.77 0.26 -5.92
CA GLU A 164 21.77 0.43 -4.46
C GLU A 164 20.45 0.04 -3.81
N CYS A 165 19.36 -0.15 -4.60
CA CYS A 165 18.03 -0.41 -4.09
C CYS A 165 17.85 -1.86 -3.61
N ASP A 166 17.18 -2.01 -2.47
CA ASP A 166 16.70 -3.31 -1.97
C ASP A 166 15.26 -3.58 -2.45
N ALA A 167 14.51 -2.54 -2.79
CA ALA A 167 13.20 -2.65 -3.41
C ALA A 167 12.89 -1.46 -4.31
N LEU A 168 12.16 -1.74 -5.40
CA LEU A 168 11.51 -0.75 -6.26
C LEU A 168 10.00 -0.81 -6.02
N TYR A 169 9.40 0.30 -5.67
CA TYR A 169 7.95 0.46 -5.62
C TYR A 169 7.51 1.32 -6.79
N VAL A 170 6.96 0.69 -7.81
CA VAL A 170 6.64 1.32 -9.08
C VAL A 170 5.17 1.69 -9.13
N THR A 171 4.86 2.91 -9.59
CA THR A 171 3.49 3.37 -9.80
C THR A 171 3.29 3.80 -11.25
N ARG A 172 2.08 3.59 -11.75
CA ARG A 172 1.74 4.04 -13.09
C ARG A 172 1.61 5.55 -13.15
N VAL A 173 1.94 6.11 -14.31
CA VAL A 173 1.65 7.49 -14.67
C VAL A 173 0.19 7.56 -15.09
N GLN A 174 -0.65 8.26 -14.31
CA GLN A 174 -2.11 8.29 -14.49
C GLN A 174 -2.52 9.31 -15.54
N ARG A 175 -2.84 8.86 -16.78
CA ARG A 175 -3.25 9.73 -17.90
C ARG A 175 -4.36 10.71 -17.53
N GLU A 176 -5.34 10.25 -16.75
CA GLU A 176 -6.49 11.02 -16.29
C GLU A 176 -6.15 12.21 -15.38
N ARG A 177 -4.90 12.33 -14.96
CA ARG A 177 -4.38 13.39 -14.09
C ARG A 177 -3.62 14.48 -14.83
N PHE A 178 -3.35 14.31 -16.13
CA PHE A 178 -2.59 15.27 -16.91
C PHE A 178 -3.51 16.33 -17.52
N GLU A 179 -3.05 17.58 -17.48
CA GLU A 179 -3.73 18.73 -18.08
C GLU A 179 -3.76 18.65 -19.62
N SER A 180 -2.81 17.95 -20.22
CA SER A 180 -2.75 17.74 -21.67
C SER A 180 -2.22 16.37 -22.06
N GLN A 181 -2.76 15.85 -23.18
CA GLN A 181 -2.29 14.59 -23.78
C GLN A 181 -0.79 14.67 -24.16
N ALA A 182 -0.33 15.83 -24.65
CA ALA A 182 1.07 16.03 -25.05
C ALA A 182 2.04 15.87 -23.87
N LEU A 183 1.66 16.37 -22.69
CA LEU A 183 2.47 16.22 -21.48
C LEU A 183 2.52 14.75 -21.04
N TYR A 184 1.38 14.04 -21.08
CA TYR A 184 1.33 12.60 -20.80
C TYR A 184 2.25 11.79 -21.72
N GLU A 185 2.16 12.01 -23.05
CA GLU A 185 2.97 11.27 -24.04
C GLU A 185 4.48 11.53 -23.87
N ARG A 186 4.89 12.72 -23.44
CA ARG A 186 6.29 13.02 -23.11
C ARG A 186 6.78 12.34 -21.85
N THR A 187 5.88 12.03 -20.94
CA THR A 187 6.18 11.44 -19.64
C THR A 187 6.03 9.93 -19.66
N LYS A 188 5.14 9.42 -20.53
CA LYS A 188 4.92 8.00 -20.73
C LYS A 188 6.22 7.29 -21.13
N GLY A 189 6.54 6.20 -20.45
CA GLY A 189 7.74 5.40 -20.72
C GLY A 189 9.06 5.99 -20.21
N SER A 190 9.04 7.12 -19.49
CA SER A 190 10.26 7.70 -18.90
C SER A 190 10.92 6.81 -17.87
N TYR A 191 10.14 5.91 -17.23
CA TYR A 191 10.60 5.01 -16.20
C TYR A 191 9.96 3.64 -16.40
N VAL A 192 10.56 2.84 -17.26
CA VAL A 192 10.14 1.45 -17.47
C VAL A 192 11.10 0.54 -16.71
N VAL A 193 10.54 -0.32 -15.88
CA VAL A 193 11.28 -1.41 -15.25
C VAL A 193 11.18 -2.63 -16.16
N ASP A 194 12.28 -2.98 -16.79
CA ASP A 194 12.42 -4.14 -17.69
C ASP A 194 13.52 -5.09 -17.18
N ALA A 195 13.65 -6.24 -17.81
CA ALA A 195 14.67 -7.21 -17.46
C ALA A 195 16.10 -6.71 -17.71
N ALA A 196 16.29 -5.74 -18.62
CA ALA A 196 17.61 -5.16 -18.88
C ALA A 196 18.06 -4.28 -17.71
N LEU A 197 17.19 -3.42 -17.20
CA LEU A 197 17.42 -2.62 -16.00
C LEU A 197 17.68 -3.53 -14.78
N MET A 198 16.88 -4.57 -14.61
CA MET A 198 16.99 -5.46 -13.45
C MET A 198 18.28 -6.29 -13.42
N ARG A 199 18.97 -6.45 -14.55
CA ARG A 199 20.34 -7.05 -14.55
C ARG A 199 21.38 -6.16 -13.84
N THR A 200 21.12 -4.87 -13.70
CA THR A 200 22.01 -3.93 -12.99
C THR A 200 21.62 -3.74 -11.52
N ALA A 201 20.46 -4.24 -11.13
CA ALA A 201 19.98 -4.19 -9.73
C ALA A 201 20.66 -5.26 -8.86
N LYS A 202 20.50 -5.14 -7.54
CA LYS A 202 20.84 -6.24 -6.62
C LYS A 202 19.99 -7.47 -6.97
N ALA A 203 20.59 -8.66 -6.90
CA ALA A 203 19.87 -9.92 -7.13
C ALA A 203 18.65 -10.11 -6.21
N THR A 204 18.65 -9.46 -5.05
CA THR A 204 17.57 -9.48 -4.06
C THR A 204 16.62 -8.27 -4.15
N CYS A 205 16.82 -7.37 -5.12
CA CYS A 205 15.99 -6.17 -5.25
C CYS A 205 14.56 -6.56 -5.66
N ALA A 206 13.60 -6.39 -4.76
CA ALA A 206 12.21 -6.73 -5.00
C ALA A 206 11.48 -5.65 -5.83
N ILE A 207 10.61 -6.06 -6.76
CA ILE A 207 9.79 -5.15 -7.55
C ILE A 207 8.34 -5.24 -7.05
N LEU A 208 7.84 -4.15 -6.49
CA LEU A 208 6.48 -4.00 -6.00
C LEU A 208 5.68 -3.06 -6.90
N HIS A 209 4.38 -3.30 -7.00
CA HIS A 209 3.44 -2.47 -7.74
C HIS A 209 2.03 -2.60 -7.14
N PRO A 210 1.32 -1.52 -6.85
CA PRO A 210 -0.03 -1.60 -6.26
C PRO A 210 -1.11 -2.13 -7.22
N LEU A 211 -0.75 -2.34 -8.50
CA LEU A 211 -1.63 -2.77 -9.60
C LEU A 211 -2.89 -1.88 -9.80
N PRO A 212 -3.47 -1.83 -10.99
CA PRO A 212 -2.98 -2.48 -12.21
C PRO A 212 -1.76 -1.77 -12.82
N ARG A 213 -0.84 -2.53 -13.39
CA ARG A 213 0.23 -1.98 -14.24
C ARG A 213 -0.23 -1.84 -15.68
N VAL A 214 0.41 -0.97 -16.44
CA VAL A 214 0.20 -0.79 -17.88
C VAL A 214 1.51 -1.01 -18.64
N ASP A 215 2.39 -0.01 -18.70
CA ASP A 215 3.64 -0.02 -19.45
C ASP A 215 4.87 0.32 -18.58
N GLU A 216 4.67 0.69 -17.33
CA GLU A 216 5.74 1.06 -16.39
C GLU A 216 6.54 -0.14 -15.85
N VAL A 217 6.01 -1.34 -15.95
CA VAL A 217 6.71 -2.60 -15.69
C VAL A 217 6.49 -3.52 -16.88
N ALA A 218 7.55 -3.82 -17.59
CA ALA A 218 7.52 -4.67 -18.77
C ALA A 218 7.19 -6.13 -18.41
N THR A 219 6.58 -6.86 -19.35
CA THR A 219 6.16 -8.25 -19.12
C THR A 219 7.32 -9.24 -19.03
N ASP A 220 8.50 -8.88 -19.54
CA ASP A 220 9.70 -9.71 -19.43
C ASP A 220 10.22 -9.81 -17.99
N VAL A 221 9.80 -8.90 -17.10
CA VAL A 221 10.09 -8.93 -15.66
C VAL A 221 9.31 -10.03 -14.95
N ASP A 222 8.17 -10.48 -15.47
CA ASP A 222 7.29 -11.45 -14.79
C ASP A 222 7.97 -12.79 -14.49
N ALA A 223 8.94 -13.17 -15.30
CA ALA A 223 9.71 -14.41 -15.12
C ALA A 223 10.82 -14.27 -14.06
N LEU A 224 11.12 -13.06 -13.60
CA LEU A 224 12.19 -12.83 -12.63
C LEU A 224 11.71 -13.14 -11.19
N PRO A 225 12.55 -13.74 -10.35
CA PRO A 225 12.23 -13.99 -8.95
C PRO A 225 11.94 -12.69 -8.17
N ASN A 226 12.50 -11.58 -8.63
CA ASN A 226 12.32 -10.22 -8.08
C ASN A 226 10.90 -9.67 -8.28
N ALA A 227 10.11 -10.19 -9.24
CA ALA A 227 8.74 -9.75 -9.51
C ALA A 227 7.82 -10.13 -8.34
N ALA A 228 7.68 -9.22 -7.38
CA ALA A 228 6.92 -9.45 -6.15
C ALA A 228 5.46 -8.98 -6.20
N TYR A 229 5.05 -8.21 -7.21
CA TYR A 229 3.74 -7.52 -7.24
C TYR A 229 2.53 -8.47 -7.19
N PHE A 230 2.62 -9.69 -7.72
CA PHE A 230 1.53 -10.67 -7.55
C PHE A 230 1.53 -11.32 -6.17
N ARG A 231 2.72 -11.58 -5.58
CA ARG A 231 2.82 -11.99 -4.17
C ARG A 231 2.34 -10.91 -3.22
N GLN A 232 2.60 -9.63 -3.54
CA GLN A 232 2.08 -8.46 -2.84
C GLN A 232 0.55 -8.46 -2.79
N MET A 233 -0.13 -8.87 -3.87
CA MET A 233 -1.60 -9.01 -3.87
C MET A 233 -2.08 -10.08 -2.87
N GLU A 234 -1.40 -11.22 -2.81
CA GLU A 234 -1.69 -12.27 -1.83
C GLU A 234 -1.42 -11.78 -0.40
N HIS A 235 -0.31 -11.08 -0.18
CA HIS A 235 0.01 -10.45 1.09
C HIS A 235 -1.07 -9.44 1.51
N GLY A 236 -1.68 -8.76 0.55
CA GLY A 236 -2.81 -7.87 0.77
C GLY A 236 -4.04 -8.56 1.38
N LEU A 237 -4.29 -9.81 1.02
CA LEU A 237 -5.35 -10.60 1.64
C LEU A 237 -5.03 -10.85 3.12
N TYR A 238 -3.80 -11.31 3.43
CA TYR A 238 -3.42 -11.61 4.81
C TYR A 238 -3.37 -10.37 5.70
N ALA A 239 -2.83 -9.26 5.21
CA ALA A 239 -2.79 -7.99 5.93
C ALA A 239 -4.20 -7.49 6.29
N ARG A 240 -5.16 -7.59 5.35
CA ARG A 240 -6.54 -7.18 5.60
C ARG A 240 -7.29 -8.14 6.52
N MET A 241 -7.01 -9.45 6.45
CA MET A 241 -7.54 -10.42 7.43
C MET A 241 -7.07 -10.10 8.84
N ALA A 242 -5.76 -9.86 9.02
CA ALA A 242 -5.18 -9.50 10.30
C ALA A 242 -5.76 -8.19 10.85
N LEU A 243 -5.95 -7.18 9.98
CA LEU A 243 -6.53 -5.92 10.38
C LEU A 243 -7.99 -6.07 10.84
N LEU A 244 -8.79 -6.89 10.16
CA LEU A 244 -10.16 -7.20 10.57
C LEU A 244 -10.20 -7.93 11.91
N ASP A 245 -9.33 -8.92 12.12
CA ASP A 245 -9.22 -9.66 13.37
C ASP A 245 -8.87 -8.73 14.53
N LEU A 246 -7.88 -7.84 14.32
CA LEU A 246 -7.46 -6.85 15.30
C LEU A 246 -8.59 -5.89 15.71
N VAL A 247 -9.29 -5.30 14.75
CA VAL A 247 -10.32 -4.28 15.04
C VAL A 247 -11.62 -4.85 15.60
N LEU A 248 -11.89 -6.14 15.35
CA LEU A 248 -13.06 -6.84 15.90
C LEU A 248 -12.81 -7.37 17.31
N GLY A 249 -11.59 -7.25 17.83
CA GLY A 249 -11.26 -7.60 19.22
C GLY A 249 -11.48 -9.07 19.55
N ARG A 250 -11.36 -9.99 18.58
CA ARG A 250 -11.43 -11.42 18.91
C ARG A 250 -10.26 -11.76 19.82
N PRO A 251 -10.48 -12.26 21.05
CA PRO A 251 -9.41 -12.88 21.79
C PRO A 251 -8.83 -13.96 20.90
N SER A 252 -7.51 -14.03 20.80
CA SER A 252 -6.82 -15.11 20.10
C SER A 252 -7.35 -16.43 20.65
N MET A 253 -8.35 -17.04 19.99
CA MET A 253 -8.81 -18.37 20.36
C MET A 253 -7.59 -19.28 20.23
N PRO A 254 -7.26 -20.09 21.26
CA PRO A 254 -6.26 -21.13 21.07
C PRO A 254 -6.80 -22.07 20.00
N VAL A 255 -6.33 -21.88 18.77
CA VAL A 255 -6.78 -22.68 17.63
C VAL A 255 -6.18 -24.06 17.78
N SER A 256 -7.05 -25.06 17.83
CA SER A 256 -6.64 -26.45 17.79
C SER A 256 -5.89 -26.74 16.48
N TYR A 257 -4.62 -27.03 16.59
CA TYR A 257 -3.58 -27.02 15.56
C TYR A 257 -3.66 -28.12 14.48
N THR A 258 -4.81 -28.63 14.07
CA THR A 258 -4.81 -29.82 13.21
C THR A 258 -4.94 -29.59 11.70
N HIS A 259 -5.46 -28.45 11.21
CA HIS A 259 -5.68 -28.28 9.76
C HIS A 259 -5.35 -26.90 9.14
N LEU A 260 -4.82 -25.90 9.87
CA LEU A 260 -4.64 -24.51 9.38
C LEU A 260 -3.21 -23.95 9.44
N ARG A 261 -2.20 -24.79 9.65
CA ARG A 261 -0.82 -24.36 9.93
C ARG A 261 -0.20 -23.32 8.98
N ALA A 262 -0.54 -23.31 7.69
CA ALA A 262 0.09 -22.41 6.72
C ALA A 262 -0.54 -21.02 6.66
N HIS A 263 -1.85 -20.89 6.86
CA HIS A 263 -2.58 -19.62 6.77
C HIS A 263 -2.56 -18.82 8.07
N GLU A 264 -2.60 -19.50 9.18
CA GLU A 264 -2.62 -18.93 10.52
C GLU A 264 -1.29 -18.24 10.88
N THR A 265 -0.17 -18.83 10.51
CA THR A 265 1.18 -18.27 10.72
C THR A 265 1.35 -16.94 10.01
N LYS A 266 0.79 -16.78 8.81
CA LYS A 266 0.87 -15.54 8.02
C LYS A 266 0.02 -14.41 8.61
N ALA A 267 -1.19 -14.70 9.08
CA ALA A 267 -2.06 -13.71 9.72
C ALA A 267 -1.48 -13.23 11.07
N ASN A 268 -0.94 -14.13 11.88
CA ASN A 268 -0.31 -13.79 13.15
C ASN A 268 0.95 -12.92 12.98
N LEU A 269 1.75 -13.17 11.94
CA LEU A 269 2.89 -12.33 11.59
C LEU A 269 2.46 -10.91 11.20
N VAL A 270 1.36 -10.78 10.47
CA VAL A 270 0.81 -9.46 10.09
C VAL A 270 0.21 -8.75 11.31
N CYS A 271 -0.46 -9.47 12.24
CA CYS A 271 -0.93 -8.87 13.49
C CYS A 271 0.21 -8.28 14.32
N ARG A 272 1.36 -8.97 14.41
CA ARG A 272 2.57 -8.41 15.05
C ARG A 272 3.02 -7.11 14.39
N LEU A 273 2.99 -7.03 13.08
CA LEU A 273 3.36 -5.85 12.29
C LEU A 273 2.47 -4.63 12.60
N LEU A 274 1.22 -4.85 13.02
CA LEU A 274 0.25 -3.81 13.34
C LEU A 274 0.31 -3.38 14.81
N LEU A 275 0.94 -4.16 15.69
CA LEU A 275 1.01 -3.92 17.13
C LEU A 275 2.36 -3.33 17.60
N GLU A 276 3.42 -3.48 16.81
CA GLU A 276 4.76 -2.90 17.01
C GLU A 276 4.90 -1.52 16.34
#